data_bf1a50fb36c0032983c11145d5cbd69e
#
_entry.id   bf1a50fb36c0032983c11145d5cbd69e
#
_cell.length_a   1.000
_cell.length_b   1.000
_cell.length_c   1.000
_cell.angle_alpha   90.00
_cell.angle_beta   90.00
_cell.angle_gamma   90.00
#
_symmetry.space_group_name_H-M   'P 1'
#
loop_
_entity.id
_entity.type
_entity.pdbx_description
1 polymer ?
#
loop_
_entity_poly.entity_id
_entity_poly.type
_entity_poly.pdbx_seq_one_letter_code
_entity_poly.pdbx_strand_id
1 'polypeptide(L)'
;MSDTLRDIKPLLEIVDSSYYIYVGLIFISVFLVISTIVFVGRNLWINRKRSIEEIYLERLKSIDWSNAKKASYDVTFLAYHFIDNERVKEIYSQTIPLLEKYKYRKEVPTVDTETLRQYELLVHVIDDAV
;
A
#
# COMPACT_ATOMS: atom_id res chain seq x y z
N MET A 1 -68.40 -8.99 32.39
CA MET A 1 -68.11 -8.27 31.17
C MET A 1 -66.86 -7.38 31.25
N SER A 2 -66.66 -6.70 32.35
CA SER A 2 -65.46 -5.91 32.56
C SER A 2 -64.17 -6.75 32.64
N ASP A 3 -64.32 -8.02 32.98
CA ASP A 3 -63.16 -8.94 33.10
C ASP A 3 -62.55 -9.34 31.74
N THR A 4 -63.36 -9.37 30.69
CA THR A 4 -62.85 -9.66 29.34
C THR A 4 -62.01 -8.53 28.76
N LEU A 5 -62.33 -7.32 29.18
CA LEU A 5 -61.55 -6.13 28.79
C LEU A 5 -60.16 -6.06 29.52
N ARG A 6 -60.11 -6.62 30.71
CA ARG A 6 -58.86 -6.69 31.48
C ARG A 6 -57.84 -7.68 30.92
N ASP A 7 -58.35 -8.73 30.31
CA ASP A 7 -57.47 -9.76 29.71
C ASP A 7 -56.68 -9.25 28.52
N ILE A 8 -57.11 -8.17 27.89
CA ILE A 8 -56.41 -7.55 26.78
C ILE A 8 -55.16 -6.75 27.22
N LYS A 9 -55.18 -6.20 28.44
CA LYS A 9 -54.09 -5.39 28.95
C LYS A 9 -52.77 -6.18 29.14
N PRO A 10 -52.75 -7.41 29.69
CA PRO A 10 -51.53 -8.17 29.85
C PRO A 10 -50.82 -8.48 28.54
N LEU A 11 -51.56 -8.61 27.46
CA LEU A 11 -50.99 -8.89 26.12
C LEU A 11 -50.20 -7.70 25.56
N LEU A 12 -50.58 -6.47 25.97
CA LEU A 12 -49.85 -5.28 25.52
C LEU A 12 -48.50 -5.10 26.19
N GLU A 13 -48.32 -5.67 27.36
CA GLU A 13 -47.08 -5.57 28.14
C GLU A 13 -45.97 -6.53 27.65
N ILE A 14 -46.32 -7.54 26.87
CA ILE A 14 -45.41 -8.58 26.41
C ILE A 14 -44.63 -8.18 25.13
N VAL A 15 -45.00 -7.08 24.52
CA VAL A 15 -44.50 -6.71 23.18
C VAL A 15 -43.06 -6.16 23.17
N ASP A 16 -42.48 -5.84 24.29
CA ASP A 16 -41.22 -5.12 24.37
C ASP A 16 -39.99 -5.89 23.86
N SER A 17 -40.04 -7.22 23.88
CA SER A 17 -38.95 -8.02 23.38
C SER A 17 -38.72 -7.88 21.87
N SER A 18 -39.78 -7.63 21.10
CA SER A 18 -39.69 -7.40 19.66
C SER A 18 -38.92 -6.13 19.32
N TYR A 19 -39.08 -5.10 20.12
CA TYR A 19 -38.37 -3.83 19.95
C TYR A 19 -36.85 -4.02 20.11
N TYR A 20 -36.43 -4.73 21.14
CA TYR A 20 -35.00 -5.00 21.37
C TYR A 20 -34.38 -5.84 20.24
N ILE A 21 -35.11 -6.83 19.74
CA ILE A 21 -34.67 -7.65 18.61
C ILE A 21 -34.51 -6.78 17.36
N TYR A 22 -35.48 -5.92 17.10
CA TYR A 22 -35.47 -5.00 15.95
C TYR A 22 -34.26 -4.05 15.99
N VAL A 23 -34.05 -3.42 17.15
CA VAL A 23 -32.89 -2.53 17.37
C VAL A 23 -31.56 -3.28 17.21
N GLY A 24 -31.47 -4.49 17.78
CA GLY A 24 -30.29 -5.34 17.63
C GLY A 24 -29.98 -5.70 16.18
N LEU A 25 -31.00 -6.02 15.39
CA LEU A 25 -30.84 -6.31 13.95
C LEU A 25 -30.34 -5.10 13.17
N ILE A 26 -30.83 -3.90 13.50
CA ILE A 26 -30.34 -2.66 12.88
C ILE A 26 -28.89 -2.44 13.19
N PHE A 27 -28.44 -2.59 14.44
CA PHE A 27 -27.04 -2.45 14.83
C PHE A 27 -26.14 -3.45 14.12
N ILE A 28 -26.55 -4.70 14.03
CA ILE A 28 -25.81 -5.74 13.32
C ILE A 28 -25.67 -5.39 11.84
N SER A 29 -26.75 -4.96 11.19
CA SER A 29 -26.76 -4.57 9.79
C SER A 29 -25.81 -3.41 9.51
N VAL A 30 -25.86 -2.37 10.32
CA VAL A 30 -24.98 -1.20 10.20
C VAL A 30 -23.52 -1.60 10.41
N PHE A 31 -23.27 -2.42 11.41
CA PHE A 31 -21.90 -2.93 11.67
C PHE A 31 -21.34 -3.73 10.50
N LEU A 32 -22.15 -4.61 9.89
CA LEU A 32 -21.74 -5.39 8.73
C LEU A 32 -21.42 -4.49 7.52
N VAL A 33 -22.25 -3.48 7.28
CA VAL A 33 -22.04 -2.53 6.17
C VAL A 33 -20.73 -1.76 6.37
N ILE A 34 -20.52 -1.22 7.56
CA ILE A 34 -19.28 -0.47 7.88
C ILE A 34 -18.06 -1.38 7.75
N SER A 35 -18.13 -2.60 8.29
CA SER A 35 -17.05 -3.59 8.20
C SER A 35 -16.71 -3.93 6.75
N THR A 36 -17.72 -4.10 5.90
CA THR A 36 -17.53 -4.37 4.48
C THR A 36 -16.86 -3.20 3.77
N ILE A 37 -17.30 -1.98 4.03
CA ILE A 37 -16.72 -0.76 3.44
C ILE A 37 -15.25 -0.61 3.84
N VAL A 38 -14.93 -0.78 5.11
CA VAL A 38 -13.55 -0.71 5.61
C VAL A 38 -12.68 -1.79 5.00
N PHE A 39 -13.18 -3.02 4.92
CA PHE A 39 -12.45 -4.14 4.34
C PHE A 39 -12.15 -3.93 2.84
N VAL A 40 -13.15 -3.54 2.06
CA VAL A 40 -13.00 -3.27 0.63
C VAL A 40 -12.07 -2.08 0.40
N GLY A 41 -12.26 -0.98 1.13
CA GLY A 41 -11.41 0.20 1.01
C GLY A 41 -9.95 -0.11 1.32
N ARG A 42 -9.70 -0.86 2.39
CA ARG A 42 -8.34 -1.27 2.77
C ARG A 42 -7.71 -2.19 1.72
N ASN A 43 -8.48 -3.15 1.20
CA ASN A 43 -8.00 -4.07 0.18
C ASN A 43 -7.66 -3.36 -1.13
N LEU A 44 -8.51 -2.44 -1.57
CA LEU A 44 -8.24 -1.62 -2.75
C LEU A 44 -7.02 -0.72 -2.57
N TRP A 45 -6.85 -0.15 -1.38
CA TRP A 45 -5.72 0.73 -1.08
C TRP A 45 -4.39 -0.05 -1.08
N ILE A 46 -4.38 -1.22 -0.45
CA ILE A 46 -3.20 -2.11 -0.42
C ILE A 46 -2.85 -2.58 -1.84
N ASN A 47 -3.84 -2.98 -2.62
CA ASN A 47 -3.62 -3.44 -4.00
C ASN A 47 -3.12 -2.30 -4.90
N ARG A 48 -3.63 -1.09 -4.72
CA ARG A 48 -3.17 0.08 -5.47
C ARG A 48 -1.70 0.40 -5.17
N LYS A 49 -1.31 0.39 -3.91
CA LYS A 49 0.08 0.61 -3.50
C LYS A 49 1.01 -0.45 -4.07
N ARG A 50 0.61 -1.70 -3.98
CA ARG A 50 1.38 -2.84 -4.53
C ARG A 50 1.56 -2.73 -6.05
N SER A 51 0.52 -2.36 -6.76
CA SER A 51 0.59 -2.16 -8.21
C SER A 51 1.56 -1.05 -8.61
N ILE A 52 1.61 0.05 -7.88
CA ILE A 52 2.55 1.16 -8.12
C ILE A 52 3.99 0.70 -7.86
N GLU A 53 4.24 -0.02 -6.79
CA GLU A 53 5.57 -0.56 -6.48
C GLU A 53 6.05 -1.52 -7.56
N GLU A 54 5.18 -2.39 -8.06
CA GLU A 54 5.50 -3.30 -9.17
C GLU A 54 5.88 -2.55 -10.45
N ILE A 55 5.16 -1.49 -10.79
CA ILE A 55 5.46 -0.65 -11.95
C ILE A 55 6.83 0.03 -11.80
N TYR A 56 7.12 0.59 -10.64
CA TYR A 56 8.42 1.22 -10.39
C TYR A 56 9.57 0.23 -10.42
N LEU A 57 9.37 -0.96 -9.87
CA LEU A 57 10.36 -2.02 -9.91
C LEU A 57 10.64 -2.48 -11.34
N GLU A 58 9.62 -2.66 -12.14
CA GLU A 58 9.75 -3.01 -13.56
C GLU A 58 10.52 -1.95 -14.34
N ARG A 59 10.20 -0.68 -14.13
CA ARG A 59 10.96 0.43 -14.71
C ARG A 59 12.41 0.45 -14.25
N LEU A 60 12.65 0.17 -12.98
CA LEU A 60 14.00 0.10 -12.42
C LEU A 60 14.82 -1.03 -13.04
N LYS A 61 14.21 -2.17 -13.34
CA LYS A 61 14.85 -3.29 -14.03
C LYS A 61 15.16 -3.01 -15.50
N SER A 62 14.43 -2.11 -16.13
CA SER A 62 14.53 -1.77 -17.55
C SER A 62 15.31 -0.48 -17.83
N ILE A 63 16.12 -0.02 -16.90
CA ILE A 63 16.94 1.19 -17.05
C ILE A 63 17.93 1.01 -18.22
N ASP A 64 17.94 2.00 -19.12
CA ASP A 64 18.87 2.07 -20.24
C ASP A 64 20.14 2.85 -19.83
N TRP A 65 21.25 2.15 -19.71
CA TRP A 65 22.53 2.72 -19.32
C TRP A 65 23.30 3.35 -20.50
N SER A 66 22.75 3.35 -21.69
CA SER A 66 23.36 4.05 -22.83
C SER A 66 23.45 5.57 -22.59
N ASN A 67 22.51 6.13 -21.85
CA ASN A 67 22.57 7.49 -21.33
C ASN A 67 22.74 7.44 -19.81
N ALA A 68 24.00 7.40 -19.35
CA ALA A 68 24.31 7.23 -17.94
C ALA A 68 23.78 8.34 -17.04
N LYS A 69 23.73 9.58 -17.54
CA LYS A 69 23.19 10.71 -16.78
C LYS A 69 21.70 10.54 -16.50
N LYS A 70 20.92 10.27 -17.53
CA LYS A 70 19.48 10.01 -17.41
C LYS A 70 19.20 8.77 -16.56
N ALA A 71 19.95 7.69 -16.78
CA ALA A 71 19.85 6.46 -16.00
C ALA A 71 20.10 6.71 -14.51
N SER A 72 21.09 7.52 -14.16
CA SER A 72 21.41 7.87 -12.77
C SER A 72 20.26 8.62 -12.08
N TYR A 73 19.65 9.56 -12.77
CA TYR A 73 18.47 10.26 -12.24
C TYR A 73 17.26 9.33 -12.10
N ASP A 74 17.02 8.49 -13.08
CA ASP A 74 15.91 7.54 -13.06
C ASP A 74 16.06 6.53 -11.92
N VAL A 75 17.25 5.98 -11.71
CA VAL A 75 17.55 5.07 -10.59
C VAL A 75 17.32 5.76 -9.25
N THR A 76 17.81 6.98 -9.11
CA THR A 76 17.62 7.76 -7.86
C THR A 76 16.13 7.98 -7.57
N PHE A 77 15.38 8.40 -8.57
CA PHE A 77 13.95 8.67 -8.43
C PHE A 77 13.15 7.41 -8.11
N LEU A 78 13.36 6.33 -8.86
CA LEU A 78 12.61 5.10 -8.70
C LEU A 78 12.95 4.37 -7.39
N ALA A 79 14.22 4.30 -7.05
CA ALA A 79 14.68 3.64 -5.82
C ALA A 79 14.25 4.38 -4.56
N TYR A 80 14.07 5.69 -4.61
CA TYR A 80 13.61 6.50 -3.49
C TYR A 80 12.26 6.03 -2.94
N HIS A 81 11.38 5.51 -3.78
CA HIS A 81 10.08 5.00 -3.36
C HIS A 81 10.15 3.73 -2.49
N PHE A 82 11.29 3.09 -2.42
CA PHE A 82 11.50 1.84 -1.68
C PHE A 82 12.34 2.01 -0.40
N ILE A 83 12.70 3.24 -0.03
CA ILE A 83 13.59 3.52 1.12
C ILE A 83 12.93 3.30 2.48
N ASP A 84 11.64 3.03 2.55
CA ASP A 84 10.95 2.66 3.78
C ASP A 84 11.51 1.38 4.41
N ASN A 85 12.07 0.50 3.58
CA ASN A 85 12.78 -0.68 4.03
C ASN A 85 14.23 -0.29 4.38
N GLU A 86 14.67 -0.61 5.61
CA GLU A 86 16.00 -0.23 6.10
C GLU A 86 17.15 -0.83 5.26
N ARG A 87 16.98 -2.06 4.80
CA ARG A 87 17.96 -2.73 3.95
C ARG A 87 18.11 -2.03 2.58
N VAL A 88 16.98 -1.67 1.99
CA VAL A 88 16.95 -0.89 0.74
C VAL A 88 17.59 0.48 0.96
N LYS A 89 17.26 1.14 2.05
CA LYS A 89 17.81 2.45 2.41
C LYS A 89 19.32 2.41 2.56
N GLU A 90 19.87 1.39 3.19
CA GLU A 90 21.31 1.20 3.34
C GLU A 90 22.00 1.06 1.97
N ILE A 91 21.50 0.17 1.13
CA ILE A 91 22.05 -0.04 -0.22
C ILE A 91 21.87 1.21 -1.09
N TYR A 92 20.75 1.88 -0.98
CA TYR A 92 20.47 3.14 -1.66
C TYR A 92 21.50 4.22 -1.28
N SER A 93 21.79 4.38 -0.01
CA SER A 93 22.78 5.36 0.47
C SER A 93 24.20 5.07 0.00
N GLN A 94 24.52 3.80 -0.25
CA GLN A 94 25.80 3.39 -0.85
C GLN A 94 25.83 3.63 -2.36
N THR A 95 24.70 3.54 -3.03
CA THR A 95 24.57 3.69 -4.48
C THR A 95 24.62 5.16 -4.92
N ILE A 96 24.04 6.06 -4.13
CA ILE A 96 23.93 7.49 -4.48
C ILE A 96 25.28 8.15 -4.79
N PRO A 97 26.35 7.98 -3.99
CA PRO A 97 27.65 8.59 -4.31
C PRO A 97 28.24 8.12 -5.65
N LEU A 98 27.99 6.87 -6.03
CA LEU A 98 28.45 6.33 -7.32
C LEU A 98 27.69 6.97 -8.50
N LEU A 99 26.39 7.24 -8.31
CA LEU A 99 25.54 7.85 -9.32
C LEU A 99 25.81 9.35 -9.49
N GLU A 100 26.25 10.03 -8.43
CA GLU A 100 26.55 11.46 -8.48
C GLU A 100 27.66 11.79 -9.48
N LYS A 101 28.59 10.87 -9.73
CA LYS A 101 29.63 11.02 -10.76
C LYS A 101 29.07 11.26 -12.14
N TYR A 102 27.89 10.74 -12.43
CA TYR A 102 27.23 10.82 -13.73
C TYR A 102 26.20 11.96 -13.82
N LYS A 103 25.62 12.37 -12.69
CA LYS A 103 24.58 13.38 -12.65
C LYS A 103 25.07 14.80 -12.99
N TYR A 104 26.23 15.16 -12.49
CA TYR A 104 26.72 16.55 -12.48
C TYR A 104 27.80 16.84 -13.51
N ARG A 105 28.15 15.90 -14.36
CA ARG A 105 29.16 16.09 -15.41
C ARG A 105 28.49 16.46 -16.75
N LYS A 106 29.13 17.37 -17.49
CA LYS A 106 28.68 17.74 -18.85
C LYS A 106 28.90 16.61 -19.83
N GLU A 107 30.08 15.96 -19.77
CA GLU A 107 30.41 14.77 -20.53
C GLU A 107 30.38 13.58 -19.58
N VAL A 108 29.53 12.62 -19.88
CA VAL A 108 29.32 11.46 -19.04
C VAL A 108 30.10 10.27 -19.62
N PRO A 109 31.09 9.71 -18.88
CA PRO A 109 31.78 8.52 -19.32
C PRO A 109 30.83 7.31 -19.30
N THR A 110 31.22 6.24 -19.97
CA THR A 110 30.50 4.97 -19.88
C THR A 110 30.45 4.51 -18.43
N VAL A 111 29.32 3.89 -18.05
CA VAL A 111 29.12 3.39 -16.70
C VAL A 111 30.15 2.31 -16.36
N ASP A 112 30.82 2.44 -15.23
CA ASP A 112 31.79 1.45 -14.78
C ASP A 112 31.12 0.19 -14.22
N THR A 113 31.87 -0.89 -14.13
CA THR A 113 31.39 -2.19 -13.66
C THR A 113 30.95 -2.15 -12.19
N GLU A 114 31.60 -1.34 -11.36
CA GLU A 114 31.26 -1.19 -9.95
C GLU A 114 29.88 -0.56 -9.78
N THR A 115 29.57 0.49 -10.53
CA THR A 115 28.26 1.14 -10.50
C THR A 115 27.16 0.21 -10.97
N LEU A 116 27.38 -0.56 -12.04
CA LEU A 116 26.43 -1.56 -12.52
C LEU A 116 26.19 -2.66 -11.49
N ARG A 117 27.24 -3.12 -10.83
CA ARG A 117 27.13 -4.13 -9.76
C ARG A 117 26.28 -3.60 -8.59
N GLN A 118 26.53 -2.37 -8.18
CA GLN A 118 25.77 -1.74 -7.10
C GLN A 118 24.31 -1.52 -7.49
N TYR A 119 24.05 -1.12 -8.73
CA TYR A 119 22.70 -1.03 -9.27
C TYR A 119 21.98 -2.38 -9.26
N GLU A 120 22.62 -3.44 -9.73
CA GLU A 120 22.06 -4.79 -9.71
C GLU A 120 21.75 -5.26 -8.29
N LEU A 121 22.63 -4.99 -7.34
CA LEU A 121 22.40 -5.28 -5.93
C LEU A 121 21.20 -4.52 -5.38
N LEU A 122 21.08 -3.24 -5.70
CA LEU A 122 19.95 -2.42 -5.28
C LEU A 122 18.63 -2.98 -5.83
N VAL A 123 18.57 -3.30 -7.11
CA VAL A 123 17.40 -3.91 -7.75
C VAL A 123 17.05 -5.24 -7.10
N HIS A 124 18.03 -6.08 -6.84
CA HIS A 124 17.82 -7.38 -6.19
C HIS A 124 17.24 -7.23 -4.78
N VAL A 125 17.78 -6.32 -3.99
CA VAL A 125 17.28 -6.05 -2.63
C VAL A 125 15.87 -5.49 -2.65
N ILE A 126 15.55 -4.62 -3.60
CA ILE A 126 14.19 -4.09 -3.78
C ILE A 126 13.23 -5.20 -4.20
N ASP A 127 13.63 -6.05 -5.12
CA ASP A 127 12.81 -7.17 -5.59
C ASP A 127 12.48 -8.15 -4.45
N ASP A 128 13.43 -8.43 -3.58
CA ASP A 128 13.23 -9.26 -2.38
C ASP A 128 12.31 -8.58 -1.34
N ALA A 129 12.31 -7.25 -1.28
CA ALA A 129 11.50 -6.49 -0.34
C ALA A 129 10.03 -6.31 -0.80
N VAL A 130 9.78 -6.41 -2.08
CA VAL A 130 8.45 -6.34 -2.68
C VAL A 130 7.86 -7.75 -2.82
#